data_75c1f1b7003ba600c64d476d048df752
#
_entry.id   75c1f1b7003ba600c64d476d048df752
#
_cell.length_a   1.000
_cell.length_b   1.000
_cell.length_c   1.000
_cell.angle_alpha   90.00
_cell.angle_beta   90.00
_cell.angle_gamma   90.00
#
_symmetry.space_group_name_H-M   'P 1'
#
loop_
_entity.id
_entity.type
_entity.pdbx_description
1 polymer ?
#
loop_
_entity_poly.entity_id
_entity_poly.type
_entity_poly.pdbx_seq_one_letter_code
_entity_poly.pdbx_strand_id
1 'polypeptide(L)'
;MTTMNERDLYYGQRLAEMIRCKTVSHKEGFEPEEFLKLRRVIGTLFPLVTEKAERTILGKDAYLYKLPGKDPSRNVLLMSHHDVVEAAGSWQEAPFAGVIRGGKLWGRGTVDTKTPLFAEFSALEELLLEGFEFPVNVYLFSSHNEEYSGDGALLAHDYFIEHSIRFDWISDEGGAVIAPPMPGIDKKCAMIAVHEKGRCTAQLIAGPQQGHAGLAGAHKTPVMRMAAFMTEVDEKKPFIRRLHPEVRGMFEALAPYMTFPMRTVFSNLGLFSGLLIRLMPKLNAAAGEMLGTGCTFKNISTDDDGTCRAQAFLRCINDADFAKDLDTLRKMAECHGVRIVLRDEDNEYYKPTSLDSRGYQYVKETAQAVFPYAAVAPFILPAGTDARRFTDLSDAVIRFAPIDIDDQQYASVHGENENISIDKLPIAVDFYKQLLRNYA
;
A
#
# COMPACT_ATOMS: atom_id res chain seq x y z
N MET A 1 -1.73 -17.93 -27.58
CA MET A 1 -0.67 -16.90 -27.64
C MET A 1 -1.35 -15.63 -28.14
N THR A 2 -1.58 -14.68 -27.28
CA THR A 2 -2.07 -13.36 -27.69
C THR A 2 -0.98 -12.73 -28.54
N THR A 3 -1.30 -12.36 -29.77
CA THR A 3 -0.35 -11.62 -30.62
C THR A 3 -0.11 -10.27 -29.96
N MET A 4 1.12 -10.02 -29.50
CA MET A 4 1.54 -8.70 -29.01
C MET A 4 1.29 -7.67 -30.09
N ASN A 5 0.59 -6.61 -29.76
CA ASN A 5 0.37 -5.51 -30.69
C ASN A 5 1.50 -4.46 -30.58
N GLU A 6 1.55 -3.52 -31.50
CA GLU A 6 2.59 -2.49 -31.52
C GLU A 6 2.57 -1.60 -30.27
N ARG A 7 1.38 -1.33 -29.71
CA ARG A 7 1.21 -0.51 -28.51
C ARG A 7 1.78 -1.22 -27.26
N ASP A 8 1.59 -2.53 -27.14
CA ASP A 8 2.14 -3.34 -26.04
C ASP A 8 3.67 -3.27 -26.05
N LEU A 9 4.26 -3.49 -27.22
CA LEU A 9 5.73 -3.42 -27.39
C LEU A 9 6.27 -2.01 -27.15
N TYR A 10 5.58 -0.99 -27.64
CA TYR A 10 5.96 0.41 -27.44
C TYR A 10 6.04 0.76 -25.96
N TYR A 11 5.01 0.43 -25.18
CA TYR A 11 5.02 0.69 -23.73
C TYR A 11 6.02 -0.21 -23.00
N GLY A 12 6.08 -1.49 -23.36
CA GLY A 12 7.02 -2.42 -22.75
C GLY A 12 8.48 -1.98 -22.89
N GLN A 13 8.88 -1.52 -24.08
CA GLN A 13 10.23 -1.01 -24.32
C GLN A 13 10.53 0.26 -23.52
N ARG A 14 9.58 1.18 -23.44
CA ARG A 14 9.75 2.43 -22.69
C ARG A 14 9.80 2.20 -21.18
N LEU A 15 8.94 1.34 -20.65
CA LEU A 15 9.02 0.93 -19.25
C LEU A 15 10.34 0.22 -18.95
N ALA A 16 10.85 -0.60 -19.88
CA ALA A 16 12.14 -1.27 -19.73
C ALA A 16 13.29 -0.29 -19.49
N GLU A 17 13.27 0.91 -20.11
CA GLU A 17 14.27 1.95 -19.84
C GLU A 17 14.23 2.44 -18.38
N MET A 18 13.03 2.55 -17.78
CA MET A 18 12.88 2.90 -16.39
C MET A 18 13.33 1.75 -15.45
N ILE A 19 13.06 0.50 -15.83
CA ILE A 19 13.50 -0.68 -15.07
C ILE A 19 15.03 -0.82 -15.06
N ARG A 20 15.73 -0.39 -16.11
CA ARG A 20 17.21 -0.38 -16.18
C ARG A 20 17.87 0.64 -15.25
N CYS A 21 17.09 1.46 -14.58
CA CYS A 21 17.60 2.36 -13.54
C CYS A 21 17.50 1.66 -12.18
N LYS A 22 18.63 1.32 -11.59
CA LYS A 22 18.73 0.60 -10.30
C LYS A 22 18.51 1.57 -9.13
N THR A 23 17.31 2.11 -8.98
CA THR A 23 16.94 3.05 -7.92
C THR A 23 16.66 2.35 -6.59
N VAL A 24 17.60 1.54 -6.12
CA VAL A 24 17.48 0.87 -4.83
C VAL A 24 17.65 1.91 -3.73
N SER A 25 16.68 1.96 -2.81
CA SER A 25 16.73 2.84 -1.66
C SER A 25 17.24 2.12 -0.43
N HIS A 26 17.99 2.83 0.39
CA HIS A 26 18.57 2.33 1.63
C HIS A 26 18.27 3.29 2.77
N LYS A 27 18.04 2.73 3.94
CA LYS A 27 17.83 3.52 5.16
C LYS A 27 19.07 4.32 5.53
N GLU A 28 20.25 3.75 5.28
CA GLU A 28 21.54 4.40 5.49
C GLU A 28 22.23 4.59 4.13
N GLY A 29 22.54 5.84 3.83
CA GLY A 29 23.15 6.22 2.56
C GLY A 29 22.14 6.57 1.47
N PHE A 30 22.66 7.20 0.40
CA PHE A 30 21.92 7.53 -0.81
C PHE A 30 22.88 7.54 -1.99
N GLU A 31 22.61 6.74 -3.02
CA GLU A 31 23.39 6.66 -4.24
C GLU A 31 22.68 7.42 -5.37
N PRO A 32 23.00 8.70 -5.60
CA PRO A 32 22.20 9.57 -6.48
C PRO A 32 22.28 9.20 -7.96
N GLU A 33 23.30 8.49 -8.41
CA GLU A 33 23.57 8.30 -9.84
C GLU A 33 22.44 7.58 -10.60
N GLU A 34 21.87 6.51 -10.03
CA GLU A 34 20.77 5.76 -10.65
C GLU A 34 19.44 6.53 -10.58
N PHE A 35 19.23 7.33 -9.54
CA PHE A 35 18.09 8.23 -9.45
C PHE A 35 18.18 9.37 -10.48
N LEU A 36 19.34 9.98 -10.62
CA LEU A 36 19.61 10.99 -11.67
C LEU A 36 19.48 10.39 -13.07
N LYS A 37 19.87 9.12 -13.26
CA LYS A 37 19.69 8.40 -14.52
C LYS A 37 18.19 8.21 -14.82
N LEU A 38 17.39 7.78 -13.85
CA LEU A 38 15.93 7.65 -14.00
C LEU A 38 15.30 8.99 -14.36
N ARG A 39 15.71 10.08 -13.71
CA ARG A 39 15.22 11.43 -14.03
C ARG A 39 15.49 11.83 -15.48
N ARG A 40 16.68 11.49 -16.02
CA ARG A 40 17.02 11.72 -17.44
C ARG A 40 16.18 10.84 -18.36
N VAL A 41 15.95 9.58 -17.99
CA VAL A 41 15.08 8.65 -18.72
C VAL A 41 13.65 9.21 -18.79
N ILE A 42 13.08 9.64 -17.67
CA ILE A 42 11.75 10.29 -17.62
C ILE A 42 11.72 11.50 -18.57
N GLY A 43 12.72 12.39 -18.50
CA GLY A 43 12.78 13.55 -19.39
C GLY A 43 12.88 13.20 -20.88
N THR A 44 13.52 12.08 -21.22
CA THR A 44 13.59 11.59 -22.60
C THR A 44 12.30 10.92 -23.07
N LEU A 45 11.68 10.15 -22.19
CA LEU A 45 10.44 9.43 -22.50
C LEU A 45 9.21 10.34 -22.53
N PHE A 46 9.18 11.38 -21.71
CA PHE A 46 8.02 12.25 -21.51
C PHE A 46 8.40 13.74 -21.65
N PRO A 47 8.82 14.16 -22.86
CA PRO A 47 9.34 15.51 -23.09
C PRO A 47 8.30 16.61 -22.85
N LEU A 48 7.02 16.40 -23.23
CA LEU A 48 5.99 17.42 -23.07
C LEU A 48 5.62 17.63 -21.58
N VAL A 49 5.51 16.55 -20.80
CA VAL A 49 5.33 16.66 -19.35
C VAL A 49 6.49 17.42 -18.76
N THR A 50 7.72 17.07 -19.15
CA THR A 50 8.94 17.70 -18.63
C THR A 50 9.05 19.18 -19.03
N GLU A 51 8.58 19.57 -20.21
CA GLU A 51 8.57 20.95 -20.69
C GLU A 51 7.49 21.80 -20.05
N LYS A 52 6.25 21.24 -19.94
CA LYS A 52 5.06 22.02 -19.54
C LYS A 52 4.79 22.05 -18.06
N ALA A 53 5.30 21.08 -17.30
CA ALA A 53 5.08 21.05 -15.84
C ALA A 53 6.06 21.97 -15.09
N GLU A 54 5.55 22.65 -14.07
CA GLU A 54 6.39 23.16 -13.00
C GLU A 54 6.99 21.98 -12.23
N ARG A 55 8.31 21.99 -12.05
CA ARG A 55 9.02 20.86 -11.40
C ARG A 55 9.72 21.33 -10.14
N THR A 56 9.46 20.61 -9.04
CA THR A 56 10.13 20.80 -7.75
C THR A 56 10.78 19.48 -7.33
N ILE A 57 12.03 19.55 -6.86
CA ILE A 57 12.71 18.41 -6.22
C ILE A 57 12.69 18.66 -4.72
N LEU A 58 12.14 17.70 -3.99
CA LEU A 58 12.04 17.75 -2.55
C LEU A 58 13.05 16.78 -1.93
N GLY A 59 13.75 17.25 -0.91
CA GLY A 59 14.81 16.47 -0.26
C GLY A 59 15.90 16.04 -1.24
N LYS A 60 16.26 14.76 -1.20
CA LYS A 60 17.35 14.21 -2.02
C LYS A 60 16.93 13.99 -3.47
N ASP A 61 15.74 13.42 -3.72
CA ASP A 61 15.29 13.10 -5.08
C ASP A 61 13.78 12.87 -5.23
N ALA A 62 12.92 13.32 -4.32
CA ALA A 62 11.49 13.23 -4.55
C ALA A 62 11.04 14.25 -5.60
N TYR A 63 10.20 13.79 -6.56
CA TYR A 63 9.76 14.62 -7.69
C TYR A 63 8.34 15.12 -7.46
N LEU A 64 8.15 16.41 -7.69
CA LEU A 64 6.82 17.00 -7.77
C LEU A 64 6.68 17.74 -9.10
N TYR A 65 5.74 17.29 -9.93
CA TYR A 65 5.34 17.92 -11.18
C TYR A 65 3.95 18.53 -11.00
N LYS A 66 3.76 19.76 -11.50
CA LYS A 66 2.45 20.42 -11.54
C LYS A 66 2.15 20.86 -12.95
N LEU A 67 1.07 20.36 -13.50
CA LEU A 67 0.48 20.80 -14.76
C LEU A 67 -0.72 21.70 -14.46
N PRO A 68 -0.77 22.94 -15.01
CA PRO A 68 -1.84 23.86 -14.74
C PRO A 68 -3.16 23.40 -15.37
N GLY A 69 -4.27 23.61 -14.65
CA GLY A 69 -5.63 23.40 -15.14
C GLY A 69 -6.37 24.69 -15.40
N LYS A 70 -7.57 24.56 -16.00
CA LYS A 70 -8.49 25.70 -16.26
C LYS A 70 -8.99 26.33 -14.97
N ASP A 71 -9.26 25.49 -13.96
CA ASP A 71 -9.60 25.95 -12.61
C ASP A 71 -8.37 25.81 -11.69
N PRO A 72 -7.63 26.87 -11.45
CA PRO A 72 -6.41 26.83 -10.64
C PRO A 72 -6.69 26.69 -9.13
N SER A 73 -7.93 26.78 -8.69
CA SER A 73 -8.32 26.61 -7.28
C SER A 73 -8.52 25.15 -6.88
N ARG A 74 -8.62 24.26 -7.86
CA ARG A 74 -8.84 22.83 -7.65
C ARG A 74 -7.62 22.03 -8.08
N ASN A 75 -7.32 20.98 -7.32
CA ASN A 75 -6.14 20.16 -7.56
C ASN A 75 -6.48 18.69 -7.42
N VAL A 76 -5.77 17.85 -8.18
CA VAL A 76 -5.74 16.40 -8.02
C VAL A 76 -4.29 15.94 -7.95
N LEU A 77 -4.05 14.82 -7.24
CA LEU A 77 -2.71 14.28 -7.04
C LEU A 77 -2.63 12.82 -7.48
N LEU A 78 -1.70 12.53 -8.39
CA LEU A 78 -1.23 11.20 -8.72
C LEU A 78 0.06 10.92 -7.96
N MET A 79 0.21 9.70 -7.45
CA MET A 79 1.37 9.30 -6.67
C MET A 79 1.83 7.89 -7.05
N SER A 80 3.13 7.72 -7.16
CA SER A 80 3.82 6.44 -7.25
C SER A 80 5.28 6.63 -6.88
N HIS A 81 5.87 5.75 -6.10
CA HIS A 81 7.29 5.87 -5.79
C HIS A 81 8.18 5.37 -6.93
N HIS A 82 9.44 5.79 -6.97
CA HIS A 82 10.40 5.39 -8.00
C HIS A 82 11.62 4.64 -7.46
N ASP A 83 11.72 4.52 -6.15
CA ASP A 83 12.67 3.61 -5.53
C ASP A 83 12.18 2.17 -5.58
N VAL A 84 13.04 1.25 -5.25
CA VAL A 84 12.78 -0.20 -5.21
C VAL A 84 13.60 -0.83 -4.10
N VAL A 85 13.11 -1.97 -3.58
CA VAL A 85 13.90 -2.79 -2.66
C VAL A 85 15.06 -3.49 -3.36
N GLU A 86 16.01 -4.00 -2.59
CA GLU A 86 17.09 -4.88 -3.06
C GLU A 86 16.54 -6.07 -3.87
N ALA A 87 17.29 -6.47 -4.88
CA ALA A 87 16.97 -7.62 -5.72
C ALA A 87 17.86 -8.81 -5.33
N ALA A 88 17.66 -9.33 -4.12
CA ALA A 88 18.36 -10.53 -3.64
C ALA A 88 17.83 -11.81 -4.32
N GLY A 89 18.57 -12.92 -4.16
CA GLY A 89 18.16 -14.25 -4.59
C GLY A 89 18.53 -14.60 -6.03
N SER A 90 17.83 -15.58 -6.61
CA SER A 90 18.12 -16.15 -7.93
C SER A 90 17.07 -15.71 -8.95
N TRP A 91 17.47 -14.93 -9.93
CA TRP A 91 16.60 -14.38 -10.95
C TRP A 91 16.74 -15.11 -12.29
N GLN A 92 15.62 -15.36 -12.98
CA GLN A 92 15.59 -15.92 -14.34
C GLN A 92 16.16 -14.94 -15.37
N GLU A 93 15.88 -13.65 -15.21
CA GLU A 93 16.45 -12.54 -15.94
C GLU A 93 17.08 -11.56 -14.95
N ALA A 94 18.20 -10.94 -15.31
CA ALA A 94 18.84 -9.98 -14.42
C ALA A 94 17.86 -8.85 -14.01
N PRO A 95 17.71 -8.54 -12.71
CA PRO A 95 16.60 -7.74 -12.19
C PRO A 95 16.54 -6.30 -12.71
N PHE A 96 17.63 -5.79 -13.26
CA PHE A 96 17.72 -4.44 -13.85
C PHE A 96 18.12 -4.47 -15.34
N ALA A 97 17.93 -5.60 -16.02
CA ALA A 97 18.20 -5.68 -17.47
C ALA A 97 17.02 -5.20 -18.32
N GLY A 98 15.80 -5.17 -17.77
CA GLY A 98 14.60 -4.77 -18.51
C GLY A 98 14.35 -5.67 -19.71
N VAL A 99 14.39 -7.00 -19.50
CA VAL A 99 14.23 -8.00 -20.56
C VAL A 99 12.75 -8.24 -20.83
N ILE A 100 12.35 -8.13 -22.11
CA ILE A 100 11.01 -8.55 -22.53
C ILE A 100 11.13 -9.97 -23.09
N ARG A 101 10.50 -10.93 -22.42
CA ARG A 101 10.46 -12.33 -22.83
C ARG A 101 9.11 -12.97 -22.51
N GLY A 102 8.57 -13.73 -23.47
CA GLY A 102 7.30 -14.44 -23.29
C GLY A 102 6.10 -13.52 -23.04
N GLY A 103 6.10 -12.29 -23.59
CA GLY A 103 5.06 -11.30 -23.39
C GLY A 103 5.12 -10.58 -22.04
N LYS A 104 6.19 -10.77 -21.28
CA LYS A 104 6.40 -10.16 -19.96
C LYS A 104 7.68 -9.31 -19.96
N LEU A 105 7.63 -8.17 -19.30
CA LEU A 105 8.80 -7.40 -18.92
C LEU A 105 9.25 -7.87 -17.54
N TRP A 106 10.50 -8.32 -17.45
CA TRP A 106 11.10 -8.85 -16.22
C TRP A 106 12.00 -7.80 -15.59
N GLY A 107 11.85 -7.62 -14.28
CA GLY A 107 12.73 -6.76 -13.51
C GLY A 107 12.12 -6.25 -12.21
N ARG A 108 12.97 -5.87 -11.26
CA ARG A 108 12.59 -5.26 -9.99
C ARG A 108 11.93 -3.90 -10.26
N GLY A 109 10.77 -3.67 -9.63
CA GLY A 109 9.98 -2.46 -9.80
C GLY A 109 8.93 -2.55 -10.94
N THR A 110 8.79 -3.71 -11.59
CA THR A 110 7.76 -3.90 -12.63
C THR A 110 6.35 -3.97 -12.08
N VAL A 111 6.17 -4.40 -10.84
CA VAL A 111 4.88 -4.38 -10.12
C VAL A 111 4.90 -3.25 -9.10
N ASP A 112 5.96 -3.15 -8.33
CA ASP A 112 6.12 -2.24 -7.21
C ASP A 112 7.28 -1.26 -7.43
N THR A 113 7.07 -0.01 -7.95
CA THR A 113 5.82 0.51 -8.51
C THR A 113 6.09 1.36 -9.77
N LYS A 114 7.17 1.03 -10.56
CA LYS A 114 7.51 1.79 -11.77
C LYS A 114 6.48 1.66 -12.90
N THR A 115 5.64 0.60 -12.91
CA THR A 115 4.58 0.48 -13.92
C THR A 115 3.47 1.52 -13.72
N PRO A 116 2.88 1.71 -12.52
CA PRO A 116 1.97 2.83 -12.28
C PRO A 116 2.59 4.18 -12.62
N LEU A 117 3.80 4.46 -12.14
CA LEU A 117 4.53 5.70 -12.46
C LEU A 117 4.68 5.93 -13.97
N PHE A 118 5.07 4.89 -14.70
CA PHE A 118 5.14 4.93 -16.17
C PHE A 118 3.78 5.23 -16.80
N ALA A 119 2.72 4.62 -16.29
CA ALA A 119 1.36 4.80 -16.82
C ALA A 119 0.83 6.23 -16.55
N GLU A 120 1.13 6.79 -15.38
CA GLU A 120 0.82 8.19 -15.03
C GLU A 120 1.50 9.17 -15.99
N PHE A 121 2.82 9.05 -16.16
CA PHE A 121 3.57 9.89 -17.10
C PHE A 121 3.09 9.70 -18.54
N SER A 122 2.82 8.45 -18.97
CA SER A 122 2.35 8.17 -20.34
C SER A 122 0.98 8.79 -20.59
N ALA A 123 0.07 8.71 -19.62
CA ALA A 123 -1.25 9.32 -19.73
C ALA A 123 -1.17 10.85 -19.86
N LEU A 124 -0.34 11.50 -19.04
CA LEU A 124 -0.10 12.93 -19.11
C LEU A 124 0.52 13.34 -20.44
N GLU A 125 1.57 12.64 -20.88
CA GLU A 125 2.24 12.91 -22.15
C GLU A 125 1.30 12.79 -23.35
N GLU A 126 0.49 11.72 -23.41
CA GLU A 126 -0.46 11.50 -24.49
C GLU A 126 -1.59 12.54 -24.51
N LEU A 127 -2.12 12.92 -23.32
CA LEU A 127 -3.11 13.98 -23.24
C LEU A 127 -2.56 15.32 -23.71
N LEU A 128 -1.31 15.63 -23.37
CA LEU A 128 -0.64 16.85 -23.84
C LEU A 128 -0.36 16.80 -25.35
N LEU A 129 0.00 15.64 -25.91
CA LEU A 129 0.14 15.44 -27.37
C LEU A 129 -1.18 15.64 -28.11
N GLU A 130 -2.30 15.25 -27.51
CA GLU A 130 -3.66 15.49 -28.04
C GLU A 130 -4.09 16.97 -27.92
N GLY A 131 -3.30 17.81 -27.28
CA GLY A 131 -3.65 19.21 -26.99
C GLY A 131 -4.72 19.36 -25.92
N PHE A 132 -4.87 18.34 -25.04
CA PHE A 132 -5.85 18.38 -23.96
C PHE A 132 -5.50 19.42 -22.90
N GLU A 133 -6.47 20.22 -22.50
CA GLU A 133 -6.36 21.17 -21.40
C GLU A 133 -7.03 20.59 -20.14
N PHE A 134 -6.26 20.38 -19.08
CA PHE A 134 -6.77 19.82 -17.85
C PHE A 134 -7.84 20.71 -17.21
N PRO A 135 -8.96 20.15 -16.71
CA PRO A 135 -9.98 20.94 -16.03
C PRO A 135 -9.51 21.57 -14.72
N VAL A 136 -8.64 20.88 -14.01
CA VAL A 136 -8.07 21.28 -12.70
C VAL A 136 -6.56 21.08 -12.72
N ASN A 137 -5.83 21.66 -11.77
CA ASN A 137 -4.39 21.40 -11.68
C ASN A 137 -4.13 19.91 -11.41
N VAL A 138 -3.19 19.33 -12.14
CA VAL A 138 -2.74 17.96 -11.95
C VAL A 138 -1.35 17.97 -11.35
N TYR A 139 -1.24 17.41 -10.16
CA TYR A 139 0.03 17.13 -9.52
C TYR A 139 0.40 15.66 -9.74
N LEU A 140 1.67 15.41 -9.96
CA LEU A 140 2.26 14.07 -9.91
C LEU A 140 3.42 14.12 -8.94
N PHE A 141 3.36 13.33 -7.89
CA PHE A 141 4.40 13.18 -6.88
C PHE A 141 5.00 11.78 -6.93
N SER A 142 6.33 11.71 -6.89
CA SER A 142 7.04 10.44 -6.81
C SER A 142 8.17 10.52 -5.78
N SER A 143 8.09 9.69 -4.76
CA SER A 143 9.12 9.62 -3.72
C SER A 143 10.28 8.71 -4.13
N HIS A 144 11.41 8.90 -3.47
CA HIS A 144 12.66 8.17 -3.70
C HIS A 144 13.00 7.18 -2.56
N ASN A 145 12.12 7.03 -1.58
CA ASN A 145 12.41 6.30 -0.36
C ASN A 145 11.16 5.79 0.37
N GLU A 146 10.14 5.41 -0.40
CA GLU A 146 8.90 4.79 0.12
C GLU A 146 9.21 3.47 0.82
N GLU A 147 10.03 2.62 0.20
CA GLU A 147 10.32 1.24 0.56
C GLU A 147 10.85 1.05 2.00
N TYR A 148 11.42 2.08 2.57
CA TYR A 148 11.79 2.09 3.99
C TYR A 148 11.08 3.18 4.82
N SER A 149 9.99 3.75 4.28
CA SER A 149 9.22 4.84 4.92
C SER A 149 10.07 6.06 5.22
N GLY A 150 10.81 6.53 4.22
CA GLY A 150 11.68 7.68 4.31
C GLY A 150 10.93 9.01 4.40
N ASP A 151 11.67 10.10 4.22
CA ASP A 151 11.17 11.47 4.41
C ASP A 151 10.54 12.10 3.15
N GLY A 152 10.65 11.45 1.97
CA GLY A 152 10.18 12.04 0.72
C GLY A 152 8.72 12.48 0.76
N ALA A 153 7.83 11.61 1.24
CA ALA A 153 6.41 11.92 1.38
C ALA A 153 6.13 12.99 2.45
N LEU A 154 6.90 13.01 3.55
CA LEU A 154 6.77 14.04 4.59
C LEU A 154 7.15 15.42 4.04
N LEU A 155 8.23 15.51 3.28
CA LEU A 155 8.66 16.76 2.65
C LEU A 155 7.63 17.28 1.64
N ALA A 156 6.97 16.37 0.91
CA ALA A 156 5.88 16.74 0.01
C ALA A 156 4.63 17.20 0.78
N HIS A 157 4.28 16.53 1.86
CA HIS A 157 3.19 16.96 2.74
C HIS A 157 3.44 18.36 3.28
N ASP A 158 4.64 18.61 3.85
CA ASP A 158 5.00 19.92 4.39
C ASP A 158 4.95 21.01 3.29
N TYR A 159 5.45 20.71 2.09
CA TYR A 159 5.33 21.59 0.93
C TYR A 159 3.87 21.96 0.63
N PHE A 160 2.95 20.98 0.61
CA PHE A 160 1.55 21.25 0.34
C PHE A 160 0.88 22.07 1.46
N ILE A 161 1.23 21.82 2.72
CA ILE A 161 0.75 22.62 3.84
C ILE A 161 1.25 24.08 3.75
N GLU A 162 2.55 24.28 3.51
CA GLU A 162 3.15 25.62 3.38
C GLU A 162 2.52 26.45 2.25
N HIS A 163 2.15 25.77 1.13
CA HIS A 163 1.54 26.43 -0.01
C HIS A 163 0.00 26.40 0.04
N SER A 164 -0.60 25.93 1.14
CA SER A 164 -2.07 25.83 1.33
C SER A 164 -2.75 25.04 0.20
N ILE A 165 -2.11 23.97 -0.28
CA ILE A 165 -2.62 23.11 -1.35
C ILE A 165 -3.42 21.97 -0.74
N ARG A 166 -4.64 21.79 -1.23
CA ARG A 166 -5.51 20.65 -0.91
C ARG A 166 -5.97 20.01 -2.21
N PHE A 167 -6.42 18.75 -2.11
CA PHE A 167 -6.77 17.96 -3.29
C PHE A 167 -8.21 17.49 -3.24
N ASP A 168 -8.86 17.47 -4.40
CA ASP A 168 -10.20 16.89 -4.57
C ASP A 168 -10.15 15.37 -4.37
N TRP A 169 -9.08 14.74 -4.86
CA TRP A 169 -8.70 13.36 -4.59
C TRP A 169 -7.19 13.17 -4.76
N ILE A 170 -6.69 12.15 -4.10
CA ILE A 170 -5.31 11.66 -4.19
C ILE A 170 -5.35 10.19 -4.57
N SER A 171 -4.60 9.79 -5.58
CA SER A 171 -4.47 8.40 -6.01
C SER A 171 -3.00 7.97 -5.96
N ASP A 172 -2.72 6.96 -5.15
CA ASP A 172 -1.41 6.33 -4.98
C ASP A 172 -1.48 4.88 -5.46
N GLU A 173 -0.36 4.20 -5.44
CA GLU A 173 -0.22 2.76 -5.67
C GLU A 173 -0.90 1.92 -4.55
N GLY A 174 -0.82 0.60 -4.55
CA GLY A 174 -1.15 -0.33 -3.46
C GLY A 174 -2.32 -1.26 -3.73
N GLY A 175 -3.39 -0.84 -4.42
CA GLY A 175 -4.42 -1.74 -4.95
C GLY A 175 -4.13 -2.14 -6.40
N ALA A 176 -4.78 -3.20 -6.91
CA ALA A 176 -4.59 -3.66 -8.29
C ALA A 176 -5.81 -4.44 -8.81
N VAL A 177 -5.78 -4.79 -10.10
CA VAL A 177 -6.70 -5.77 -10.67
C VAL A 177 -6.09 -7.16 -10.53
N ILE A 178 -6.64 -7.96 -9.63
CA ILE A 178 -6.10 -9.25 -9.21
C ILE A 178 -7.07 -10.41 -9.46
N ALA A 179 -6.58 -11.62 -9.31
CA ALA A 179 -7.44 -12.80 -9.18
C ALA A 179 -8.42 -12.65 -8.00
N PRO A 180 -9.53 -13.39 -7.97
CA PRO A 180 -10.49 -13.30 -6.88
C PRO A 180 -9.82 -13.46 -5.50
N PRO A 181 -9.97 -12.51 -4.56
CA PRO A 181 -9.31 -12.56 -3.26
C PRO A 181 -9.89 -13.64 -2.33
N MET A 182 -11.01 -14.26 -2.71
CA MET A 182 -11.64 -15.34 -1.97
C MET A 182 -12.36 -16.32 -2.91
N PRO A 183 -12.53 -17.59 -2.49
CA PRO A 183 -13.25 -18.59 -3.28
C PRO A 183 -14.70 -18.20 -3.56
N GLY A 184 -15.22 -18.61 -4.71
CA GLY A 184 -16.62 -18.42 -5.08
C GLY A 184 -16.93 -17.13 -5.83
N ILE A 185 -15.93 -16.30 -6.10
CA ILE A 185 -16.01 -15.16 -7.02
C ILE A 185 -15.54 -15.64 -8.39
N ASP A 186 -16.29 -15.33 -9.44
CA ASP A 186 -16.05 -15.79 -10.80
C ASP A 186 -15.36 -14.76 -11.71
N LYS A 187 -14.98 -13.61 -11.16
CA LYS A 187 -14.36 -12.49 -11.88
C LYS A 187 -13.07 -12.03 -11.21
N LYS A 188 -12.14 -11.45 -11.98
CA LYS A 188 -11.09 -10.63 -11.43
C LYS A 188 -11.67 -9.50 -10.60
N CYS A 189 -10.88 -8.97 -9.67
CA CYS A 189 -11.31 -7.90 -8.78
C CYS A 189 -10.35 -6.70 -8.88
N ALA A 190 -10.88 -5.54 -9.23
CA ALA A 190 -10.18 -4.26 -9.09
C ALA A 190 -10.36 -3.81 -7.63
N MET A 191 -9.31 -4.00 -6.85
CA MET A 191 -9.31 -3.74 -5.43
C MET A 191 -8.79 -2.32 -5.16
N ILE A 192 -9.68 -1.44 -4.71
CA ILE A 192 -9.36 -0.03 -4.45
C ILE A 192 -9.22 0.14 -2.93
N ALA A 193 -7.98 0.37 -2.44
CA ALA A 193 -7.80 0.58 -1.02
C ALA A 193 -8.22 2.01 -0.62
N VAL A 194 -9.08 2.06 0.38
CA VAL A 194 -9.66 3.30 0.92
C VAL A 194 -9.12 3.62 2.31
N HIS A 195 -8.33 2.72 2.85
CA HIS A 195 -7.72 2.83 4.17
C HIS A 195 -6.47 1.96 4.26
N GLU A 196 -5.55 2.35 5.11
CA GLU A 196 -4.40 1.56 5.55
C GLU A 196 -4.46 1.32 7.04
N LYS A 197 -4.02 0.13 7.49
CA LYS A 197 -3.92 -0.12 8.93
C LYS A 197 -2.83 0.77 9.52
N GLY A 198 -3.19 1.51 10.56
CA GLY A 198 -2.23 2.22 11.39
C GLY A 198 -1.18 1.26 11.98
N ARG A 199 -0.04 1.76 12.33
CA ARG A 199 1.05 0.98 12.93
C ARG A 199 1.49 1.58 14.26
N CYS A 200 1.88 0.69 15.17
CA CYS A 200 2.45 1.06 16.46
C CYS A 200 3.47 0.01 16.86
N THR A 201 4.64 0.44 17.32
CA THR A 201 5.64 -0.44 17.90
C THR A 201 5.64 -0.28 19.40
N ALA A 202 5.43 -1.37 20.11
CA ALA A 202 5.50 -1.43 21.55
C ALA A 202 6.74 -2.20 22.01
N GLN A 203 7.51 -1.63 22.92
CA GLN A 203 8.56 -2.33 23.63
C GLN A 203 7.98 -3.06 24.84
N LEU A 204 8.24 -4.36 24.93
CA LEU A 204 7.86 -5.23 26.03
C LEU A 204 9.06 -5.41 26.95
N ILE A 205 8.89 -5.25 28.24
CA ILE A 205 9.97 -5.30 29.23
C ILE A 205 9.56 -6.17 30.40
N ALA A 206 10.22 -7.30 30.58
CA ALA A 206 10.14 -8.10 31.79
C ALA A 206 11.40 -7.85 32.63
N GLY A 207 11.27 -7.08 33.70
CA GLY A 207 12.40 -6.68 34.56
C GLY A 207 13.14 -7.87 35.18
N PRO A 208 14.37 -7.66 35.68
CA PRO A 208 15.21 -8.70 36.24
C PRO A 208 14.53 -9.38 37.41
N GLN A 209 14.89 -10.65 37.64
CA GLN A 209 14.42 -11.40 38.79
C GLN A 209 15.18 -10.96 40.04
N GLN A 210 14.45 -10.73 41.12
CA GLN A 210 15.06 -10.52 42.42
C GLN A 210 15.47 -11.88 43.07
N GLY A 211 16.69 -11.96 43.58
CA GLY A 211 17.23 -13.14 44.24
C GLY A 211 18.06 -14.05 43.32
N HIS A 212 18.54 -15.18 43.90
CA HIS A 212 19.44 -16.12 43.22
C HIS A 212 18.67 -16.89 42.12
N ALA A 213 19.18 -16.86 40.87
CA ALA A 213 18.51 -17.48 39.74
C ALA A 213 18.20 -18.97 39.90
N GLY A 214 19.05 -19.72 40.61
CA GLY A 214 18.85 -21.13 40.91
C GLY A 214 17.69 -21.43 41.90
N LEU A 215 17.13 -20.40 42.53
CA LEU A 215 15.96 -20.50 43.41
C LEU A 215 14.67 -20.04 42.72
N ALA A 216 14.75 -19.66 41.46
CA ALA A 216 13.60 -19.27 40.67
C ALA A 216 12.67 -20.47 40.47
N GLY A 217 11.43 -20.35 40.86
CA GLY A 217 10.41 -21.33 40.47
C GLY A 217 10.16 -21.33 38.99
N ALA A 218 9.63 -22.42 38.45
CA ALA A 218 9.22 -22.51 37.03
C ALA A 218 8.35 -21.30 36.64
N HIS A 219 8.54 -20.79 35.41
CA HIS A 219 7.83 -19.64 34.85
C HIS A 219 8.05 -18.25 35.51
N LYS A 220 9.03 -18.12 36.42
CA LYS A 220 9.30 -16.85 37.13
C LYS A 220 10.46 -16.03 36.54
N THR A 221 11.31 -16.63 35.71
CA THR A 221 12.39 -15.88 35.08
C THR A 221 11.83 -14.84 34.05
N PRO A 222 12.51 -13.73 33.80
CA PRO A 222 12.03 -12.71 32.85
C PRO A 222 11.69 -13.29 31.47
N VAL A 223 12.52 -14.19 30.96
CA VAL A 223 12.29 -14.87 29.67
C VAL A 223 11.00 -15.71 29.71
N MET A 224 10.77 -16.47 30.78
CA MET A 224 9.57 -17.31 30.89
C MET A 224 8.29 -16.48 31.07
N ARG A 225 8.37 -15.35 31.80
CA ARG A 225 7.25 -14.42 31.91
C ARG A 225 6.90 -13.77 30.58
N MET A 226 7.92 -13.34 29.82
CA MET A 226 7.76 -12.81 28.48
C MET A 226 7.13 -13.83 27.53
N ALA A 227 7.67 -15.05 27.50
CA ALA A 227 7.15 -16.14 26.67
C ALA A 227 5.70 -16.47 27.01
N ALA A 228 5.35 -16.58 28.30
CA ALA A 228 3.97 -16.85 28.74
C ALA A 228 3.01 -15.75 28.29
N PHE A 229 3.39 -14.48 28.43
CA PHE A 229 2.60 -13.34 27.95
C PHE A 229 2.39 -13.41 26.43
N MET A 230 3.47 -13.58 25.67
CA MET A 230 3.38 -13.62 24.21
C MET A 230 2.52 -14.79 23.73
N THR A 231 2.66 -15.97 24.33
CA THR A 231 1.84 -17.15 24.02
C THR A 231 0.37 -16.90 24.33
N GLU A 232 0.05 -16.32 25.50
CA GLU A 232 -1.32 -16.04 25.87
C GLU A 232 -1.99 -15.04 24.89
N VAL A 233 -1.26 -14.00 24.46
CA VAL A 233 -1.78 -13.04 23.48
C VAL A 233 -2.02 -13.71 22.12
N ASP A 234 -1.08 -14.55 21.68
CA ASP A 234 -1.21 -15.24 20.39
C ASP A 234 -2.35 -16.25 20.36
N GLU A 235 -2.55 -17.00 21.45
CA GLU A 235 -3.65 -17.97 21.58
C GLU A 235 -5.01 -17.30 21.73
N LYS A 236 -5.12 -16.30 22.61
CA LYS A 236 -6.41 -15.65 22.91
C LYS A 236 -6.82 -14.63 21.88
N LYS A 237 -5.86 -13.99 21.20
CA LYS A 237 -6.08 -12.88 20.26
C LYS A 237 -7.11 -11.88 20.80
N PRO A 238 -6.79 -11.19 21.92
CA PRO A 238 -7.78 -10.54 22.79
C PRO A 238 -8.31 -9.21 22.24
N PHE A 239 -8.12 -8.97 20.96
CA PHE A 239 -8.42 -7.72 20.29
C PHE A 239 -9.88 -7.63 19.82
N ILE A 240 -10.41 -6.41 19.81
CA ILE A 240 -11.76 -6.12 19.31
C ILE A 240 -11.83 -6.46 17.83
N ARG A 241 -12.88 -7.15 17.43
CA ARG A 241 -13.18 -7.49 16.04
C ARG A 241 -14.52 -6.94 15.63
N ARG A 242 -14.53 -6.25 14.49
CA ARG A 242 -15.72 -5.64 13.90
C ARG A 242 -15.72 -5.80 12.38
N LEU A 243 -16.89 -5.74 11.80
CA LEU A 243 -17.05 -5.54 10.37
C LEU A 243 -17.04 -4.02 10.10
N HIS A 244 -15.85 -3.47 9.88
CA HIS A 244 -15.66 -2.05 9.59
C HIS A 244 -16.36 -1.66 8.29
N PRO A 245 -16.76 -0.37 8.08
CA PRO A 245 -17.47 0.07 6.88
C PRO A 245 -16.77 -0.31 5.57
N GLU A 246 -15.44 -0.20 5.52
CA GLU A 246 -14.61 -0.52 4.35
C GLU A 246 -14.68 -2.03 4.02
N VAL A 247 -14.61 -2.89 5.05
CA VAL A 247 -14.72 -4.34 4.89
C VAL A 247 -16.14 -4.76 4.54
N ARG A 248 -17.13 -4.09 5.14
CA ARG A 248 -18.53 -4.28 4.76
C ARG A 248 -18.75 -3.92 3.29
N GLY A 249 -18.30 -2.74 2.86
CA GLY A 249 -18.40 -2.26 1.49
C GLY A 249 -17.71 -3.20 0.50
N MET A 250 -16.56 -3.79 0.87
CA MET A 250 -15.90 -4.82 0.07
C MET A 250 -16.81 -6.03 -0.16
N PHE A 251 -17.39 -6.58 0.90
CA PHE A 251 -18.26 -7.75 0.79
C PHE A 251 -19.56 -7.44 0.01
N GLU A 252 -20.17 -6.29 0.25
CA GLU A 252 -21.37 -5.84 -0.48
C GLU A 252 -21.08 -5.66 -1.98
N ALA A 253 -19.92 -5.09 -2.33
CA ALA A 253 -19.50 -4.93 -3.73
C ALA A 253 -19.20 -6.27 -4.44
N LEU A 254 -18.64 -7.24 -3.71
CA LEU A 254 -18.28 -8.55 -4.26
C LEU A 254 -19.46 -9.56 -4.25
N ALA A 255 -20.44 -9.39 -3.38
CA ALA A 255 -21.58 -10.31 -3.22
C ALA A 255 -22.31 -10.67 -4.52
N PRO A 256 -22.56 -9.74 -5.47
CA PRO A 256 -23.23 -10.08 -6.74
C PRO A 256 -22.49 -11.10 -7.60
N TYR A 257 -21.17 -11.18 -7.45
CA TYR A 257 -20.26 -12.05 -8.20
C TYR A 257 -19.94 -13.37 -7.49
N MET A 258 -20.53 -13.60 -6.31
CA MET A 258 -20.32 -14.81 -5.53
C MET A 258 -21.30 -15.91 -5.90
N THR A 259 -20.85 -17.17 -5.80
CA THR A 259 -21.70 -18.35 -5.93
C THR A 259 -22.46 -18.63 -4.62
N PHE A 260 -23.56 -19.41 -4.72
CA PHE A 260 -24.27 -19.90 -3.53
C PHE A 260 -23.38 -20.90 -2.75
N PRO A 261 -23.38 -20.90 -1.39
CA PRO A 261 -24.20 -20.06 -0.49
C PRO A 261 -23.59 -18.71 -0.11
N MET A 262 -22.33 -18.42 -0.52
CA MET A 262 -21.62 -17.21 -0.11
C MET A 262 -22.35 -15.93 -0.54
N ARG A 263 -22.92 -15.92 -1.75
CA ARG A 263 -23.73 -14.80 -2.21
C ARG A 263 -24.84 -14.43 -1.22
N THR A 264 -25.58 -15.42 -0.71
CA THR A 264 -26.66 -15.19 0.26
C THR A 264 -26.13 -14.58 1.57
N VAL A 265 -25.00 -15.08 2.06
CA VAL A 265 -24.39 -14.59 3.31
C VAL A 265 -23.93 -13.14 3.15
N PHE A 266 -23.17 -12.83 2.09
CA PHE A 266 -22.61 -11.50 1.88
C PHE A 266 -23.62 -10.45 1.40
N SER A 267 -24.72 -10.88 0.75
CA SER A 267 -25.84 -9.98 0.45
C SER A 267 -26.71 -9.65 1.67
N ASN A 268 -26.54 -10.35 2.79
CA ASN A 268 -27.32 -10.16 4.02
C ASN A 268 -26.43 -9.95 5.25
N LEU A 269 -25.43 -9.08 5.13
CA LEU A 269 -24.44 -8.81 6.19
C LEU A 269 -25.08 -8.35 7.50
N GLY A 270 -26.22 -7.66 7.45
CA GLY A 270 -26.97 -7.29 8.66
C GLY A 270 -27.35 -8.49 9.53
N LEU A 271 -27.67 -9.62 8.91
CA LEU A 271 -28.06 -10.86 9.59
C LEU A 271 -26.83 -11.73 9.94
N PHE A 272 -25.83 -11.77 9.06
CA PHE A 272 -24.71 -12.71 9.15
C PHE A 272 -23.40 -12.11 9.69
N SER A 273 -23.33 -10.79 9.96
CA SER A 273 -22.09 -10.11 10.39
C SER A 273 -21.46 -10.74 11.63
N GLY A 274 -22.27 -11.07 12.66
CA GLY A 274 -21.76 -11.71 13.88
C GLY A 274 -21.15 -13.09 13.64
N LEU A 275 -21.73 -13.87 12.73
CA LEU A 275 -21.22 -15.17 12.33
C LEU A 275 -19.92 -15.01 11.53
N LEU A 276 -19.87 -14.06 10.60
CA LEU A 276 -18.67 -13.78 9.80
C LEU A 276 -17.50 -13.35 10.68
N ILE A 277 -17.70 -12.38 11.59
CA ILE A 277 -16.65 -11.93 12.52
C ILE A 277 -16.06 -13.10 13.30
N ARG A 278 -16.88 -14.10 13.66
CA ARG A 278 -16.44 -15.26 14.42
C ARG A 278 -15.74 -16.34 13.57
N LEU A 279 -16.14 -16.50 12.33
CA LEU A 279 -15.63 -17.56 11.44
C LEU A 279 -14.44 -17.13 10.59
N MET A 280 -14.40 -15.89 10.07
CA MET A 280 -13.35 -15.42 9.19
C MET A 280 -11.93 -15.67 9.71
N PRO A 281 -11.61 -15.37 11.00
CA PRO A 281 -10.26 -15.62 11.52
C PRO A 281 -9.87 -17.09 11.57
N LYS A 282 -10.86 -17.99 11.55
CA LYS A 282 -10.63 -19.45 11.57
C LYS A 282 -10.46 -20.03 10.16
N LEU A 283 -11.04 -19.37 9.16
CA LEU A 283 -11.00 -19.81 7.78
C LEU A 283 -9.75 -19.28 7.07
N ASN A 284 -9.36 -18.05 7.36
CA ASN A 284 -8.22 -17.40 6.75
C ASN A 284 -7.64 -16.34 7.71
N ALA A 285 -6.36 -16.47 8.06
CA ALA A 285 -5.68 -15.53 8.96
C ALA A 285 -5.70 -14.09 8.43
N ALA A 286 -5.44 -13.90 7.12
CA ALA A 286 -5.46 -12.57 6.51
C ALA A 286 -6.85 -11.92 6.58
N ALA A 287 -7.93 -12.70 6.36
CA ALA A 287 -9.29 -12.20 6.54
C ALA A 287 -9.59 -11.83 8.00
N GLY A 288 -9.01 -12.57 8.96
CA GLY A 288 -9.09 -12.21 10.38
C GLY A 288 -8.45 -10.88 10.72
N GLU A 289 -7.32 -10.58 10.10
CA GLU A 289 -6.60 -9.31 10.26
C GLU A 289 -7.39 -8.09 9.77
N MET A 290 -8.32 -8.26 8.83
CA MET A 290 -9.17 -7.18 8.33
C MET A 290 -10.27 -6.77 9.33
N LEU A 291 -10.48 -7.51 10.41
CA LEU A 291 -11.56 -7.28 11.37
C LEU A 291 -11.13 -6.49 12.61
N GLY A 292 -9.84 -6.30 12.84
CA GLY A 292 -9.37 -5.63 14.05
C GLY A 292 -7.85 -5.49 14.11
N THR A 293 -7.35 -5.30 15.34
CA THR A 293 -5.93 -5.14 15.60
C THR A 293 -5.17 -6.46 15.38
N GLY A 294 -4.09 -6.40 14.58
CA GLY A 294 -3.10 -7.46 14.47
C GLY A 294 -1.94 -7.22 15.45
N CYS A 295 -1.31 -8.28 15.93
CA CYS A 295 -0.14 -8.22 16.79
C CYS A 295 0.88 -9.28 16.36
N THR A 296 2.11 -8.83 16.13
CA THR A 296 3.24 -9.72 15.82
C THR A 296 4.38 -9.42 16.78
N PHE A 297 4.95 -10.46 17.38
CA PHE A 297 6.10 -10.32 18.27
C PHE A 297 7.42 -10.53 17.53
N LYS A 298 8.42 -9.70 17.83
CA LYS A 298 9.76 -9.73 17.21
C LYS A 298 10.85 -9.42 18.22
N ASN A 299 12.08 -9.78 17.88
CA ASN A 299 13.31 -9.29 18.53
C ASN A 299 13.37 -9.52 20.03
N ILE A 300 13.21 -10.78 20.47
CA ILE A 300 13.41 -11.13 21.89
C ILE A 300 14.89 -11.14 22.22
N SER A 301 15.30 -10.48 23.31
CA SER A 301 16.66 -10.40 23.79
C SER A 301 16.70 -10.31 25.33
N THR A 302 17.88 -10.58 25.91
CA THR A 302 18.10 -10.41 27.34
C THR A 302 19.31 -9.49 27.56
N ASP A 303 19.13 -8.47 28.39
CA ASP A 303 20.20 -7.55 28.78
C ASP A 303 21.11 -8.21 29.84
N ASP A 304 22.30 -7.62 30.11
CA ASP A 304 23.28 -8.12 31.06
C ASP A 304 22.74 -8.18 32.52
N ASP A 305 21.78 -7.33 32.86
CA ASP A 305 21.09 -7.32 34.15
C ASP A 305 20.01 -8.41 34.28
N GLY A 306 19.80 -9.19 33.23
CA GLY A 306 18.78 -10.24 33.15
C GLY A 306 17.40 -9.75 32.77
N THR A 307 17.22 -8.45 32.42
CA THR A 307 15.97 -7.94 31.86
C THR A 307 15.69 -8.55 30.49
N CYS A 308 14.52 -9.15 30.29
CA CYS A 308 14.10 -9.63 28.96
C CYS A 308 13.31 -8.55 28.24
N ARG A 309 13.69 -8.28 27.00
CA ARG A 309 13.03 -7.33 26.10
C ARG A 309 12.49 -8.02 24.85
N ALA A 310 11.36 -7.56 24.36
CA ALA A 310 10.81 -7.96 23.06
C ALA A 310 10.09 -6.76 22.43
N GLN A 311 9.73 -6.90 21.18
CA GLN A 311 8.92 -5.90 20.46
C GLN A 311 7.59 -6.53 20.04
N ALA A 312 6.50 -5.80 20.26
CA ALA A 312 5.20 -6.08 19.67
C ALA A 312 4.94 -5.07 18.55
N PHE A 313 4.70 -5.57 17.36
CA PHE A 313 4.33 -4.80 16.20
C PHE A 313 2.80 -4.89 16.04
N LEU A 314 2.13 -3.77 16.27
CA LEU A 314 0.68 -3.67 16.27
C LEU A 314 0.19 -3.00 15.00
N ARG A 315 -0.85 -3.56 14.38
CA ARG A 315 -1.52 -3.02 13.21
C ARG A 315 -2.99 -2.79 13.55
N CYS A 316 -3.42 -1.54 13.60
CA CYS A 316 -4.77 -1.16 14.02
C CYS A 316 -5.59 -0.58 12.87
N ILE A 317 -6.92 -0.64 12.98
CA ILE A 317 -7.84 -0.08 11.99
C ILE A 317 -8.29 1.32 12.39
N ASN A 318 -8.51 1.56 13.68
CA ASN A 318 -8.90 2.88 14.21
C ASN A 318 -8.42 3.08 15.63
N ASP A 319 -8.30 4.34 16.04
CA ASP A 319 -7.78 4.77 17.34
C ASP A 319 -8.65 4.30 18.51
N ALA A 320 -9.97 4.37 18.37
CA ALA A 320 -10.90 4.11 19.45
C ALA A 320 -10.89 2.64 19.88
N ASP A 321 -10.80 1.71 18.94
CA ASP A 321 -10.68 0.29 19.23
C ASP A 321 -9.26 -0.03 19.68
N PHE A 322 -8.23 0.58 19.06
CA PHE A 322 -6.84 0.38 19.45
C PHE A 322 -6.56 0.79 20.90
N ALA A 323 -7.11 1.92 21.36
CA ALA A 323 -6.96 2.35 22.75
C ALA A 323 -7.47 1.30 23.75
N LYS A 324 -8.60 0.64 23.44
CA LYS A 324 -9.17 -0.44 24.25
C LYS A 324 -8.35 -1.74 24.16
N ASP A 325 -7.86 -2.04 22.96
CA ASP A 325 -7.02 -3.21 22.71
C ASP A 325 -5.69 -3.07 23.46
N LEU A 326 -5.10 -1.87 23.46
CA LEU A 326 -3.88 -1.57 24.20
C LEU A 326 -4.09 -1.67 25.72
N ASP A 327 -5.21 -1.19 26.24
CA ASP A 327 -5.57 -1.35 27.67
C ASP A 327 -5.70 -2.82 28.04
N THR A 328 -6.34 -3.62 27.19
CA THR A 328 -6.45 -5.07 27.36
C THR A 328 -5.06 -5.73 27.36
N LEU A 329 -4.22 -5.37 26.40
CA LEU A 329 -2.86 -5.89 26.28
C LEU A 329 -2.01 -5.54 27.51
N ARG A 330 -2.12 -4.30 28.01
CA ARG A 330 -1.43 -3.85 29.24
C ARG A 330 -1.85 -4.66 30.47
N LYS A 331 -3.15 -4.87 30.67
CA LYS A 331 -3.66 -5.69 31.77
C LYS A 331 -3.15 -7.14 31.72
N MET A 332 -3.12 -7.73 30.54
CA MET A 332 -2.54 -9.06 30.35
C MET A 332 -1.04 -9.07 30.66
N ALA A 333 -0.30 -8.07 30.18
CA ALA A 333 1.14 -7.96 30.42
C ALA A 333 1.44 -7.81 31.94
N GLU A 334 0.66 -7.02 32.66
CA GLU A 334 0.79 -6.87 34.10
C GLU A 334 0.62 -8.20 34.87
N CYS A 335 -0.30 -9.07 34.44
CA CYS A 335 -0.47 -10.41 35.04
C CYS A 335 0.79 -11.28 34.93
N HIS A 336 1.62 -11.02 33.91
CA HIS A 336 2.89 -11.71 33.70
C HIS A 336 4.10 -10.91 34.19
N GLY A 337 3.90 -9.75 34.82
CA GLY A 337 4.98 -8.85 35.23
C GLY A 337 5.80 -8.32 34.02
N VAL A 338 5.12 -8.08 32.93
CA VAL A 338 5.66 -7.45 31.69
C VAL A 338 5.11 -6.02 31.61
N ARG A 339 5.97 -5.06 31.31
CA ARG A 339 5.60 -3.66 31.07
C ARG A 339 5.62 -3.38 29.56
N ILE A 340 4.64 -2.61 29.10
CA ILE A 340 4.52 -2.17 27.71
C ILE A 340 4.83 -0.68 27.64
N VAL A 341 5.76 -0.32 26.73
CA VAL A 341 6.13 1.07 26.42
C VAL A 341 5.94 1.28 24.93
N LEU A 342 5.08 2.22 24.55
CA LEU A 342 4.91 2.59 23.15
C LEU A 342 6.12 3.45 22.70
N ARG A 343 6.52 3.31 21.46
CA ARG A 343 7.43 4.24 20.79
C ARG A 343 6.59 5.30 20.11
N ASP A 344 6.63 6.52 20.59
CA ASP A 344 5.81 7.63 20.07
C ASP A 344 6.10 7.93 18.59
N GLU A 345 7.33 7.71 18.15
CA GLU A 345 7.78 7.91 16.77
C GLU A 345 7.11 6.97 15.74
N ASP A 346 6.56 5.85 16.20
CA ASP A 346 5.98 4.81 15.35
C ASP A 346 4.44 4.75 15.41
N ASN A 347 3.79 5.68 16.14
CA ASN A 347 2.34 5.68 16.33
C ASN A 347 1.66 6.47 15.22
N GLU A 348 1.20 5.78 14.20
CA GLU A 348 0.55 6.38 13.05
C GLU A 348 -0.87 5.84 12.88
N TYR A 349 -1.84 6.76 12.85
CA TYR A 349 -3.24 6.49 12.54
C TYR A 349 -3.65 7.34 11.34
N TYR A 350 -4.44 6.75 10.46
CA TYR A 350 -4.82 7.38 9.22
C TYR A 350 -6.34 7.45 9.10
N LYS A 351 -6.84 8.58 8.60
CA LYS A 351 -8.28 8.75 8.35
C LYS A 351 -8.66 7.89 7.14
N PRO A 352 -9.66 6.99 7.26
CA PRO A 352 -10.18 6.26 6.10
C PRO A 352 -10.89 7.21 5.13
N THR A 353 -10.79 6.91 3.85
CA THR A 353 -11.61 7.54 2.83
C THR A 353 -13.05 7.03 2.92
N SER A 354 -14.02 7.94 3.03
CA SER A 354 -15.43 7.56 3.00
C SER A 354 -15.79 6.95 1.65
N LEU A 355 -16.53 5.83 1.68
CA LEU A 355 -17.06 5.21 0.47
C LEU A 355 -18.08 6.09 -0.26
N ASP A 356 -18.65 7.09 0.42
CA ASP A 356 -19.57 8.07 -0.15
C ASP A 356 -18.86 9.34 -0.66
N SER A 357 -17.53 9.45 -0.49
CA SER A 357 -16.79 10.60 -0.98
C SER A 357 -16.84 10.68 -2.51
N ARG A 358 -16.97 11.91 -3.04
CA ARG A 358 -17.01 12.14 -4.49
C ARG A 358 -15.78 11.54 -5.19
N GLY A 359 -14.60 11.72 -4.61
CA GLY A 359 -13.36 11.23 -5.22
C GLY A 359 -13.31 9.69 -5.29
N TYR A 360 -13.72 8.97 -4.22
CA TYR A 360 -13.80 7.52 -4.27
C TYR A 360 -14.80 7.02 -5.30
N GLN A 361 -16.01 7.58 -5.35
CA GLN A 361 -17.02 7.18 -6.32
C GLN A 361 -16.54 7.41 -7.76
N TYR A 362 -15.88 8.55 -7.99
CA TYR A 362 -15.31 8.89 -9.29
C TYR A 362 -14.24 7.88 -9.75
N VAL A 363 -13.27 7.55 -8.89
CA VAL A 363 -12.22 6.55 -9.21
C VAL A 363 -12.84 5.16 -9.41
N LYS A 364 -13.82 4.78 -8.59
CA LYS A 364 -14.56 3.53 -8.73
C LYS A 364 -15.30 3.44 -10.07
N GLU A 365 -16.01 4.49 -10.49
CA GLU A 365 -16.72 4.55 -11.77
C GLU A 365 -15.75 4.47 -12.94
N THR A 366 -14.61 5.16 -12.85
CA THR A 366 -13.53 5.06 -13.84
C THR A 366 -12.99 3.64 -13.92
N ALA A 367 -12.74 2.98 -12.79
CA ALA A 367 -12.29 1.60 -12.75
C ALA A 367 -13.33 0.64 -13.36
N GLN A 368 -14.62 0.84 -13.08
CA GLN A 368 -15.70 0.05 -13.69
C GLN A 368 -15.77 0.21 -15.21
N ALA A 369 -15.54 1.42 -15.71
CA ALA A 369 -15.55 1.70 -17.15
C ALA A 369 -14.34 1.08 -17.87
N VAL A 370 -13.14 1.15 -17.26
CA VAL A 370 -11.88 0.67 -17.86
C VAL A 370 -11.72 -0.85 -17.70
N PHE A 371 -12.18 -1.42 -16.58
CA PHE A 371 -12.07 -2.85 -16.27
C PHE A 371 -13.46 -3.54 -16.20
N PRO A 372 -14.28 -3.54 -17.26
CA PRO A 372 -15.66 -4.08 -17.20
C PRO A 372 -15.72 -5.57 -16.91
N TYR A 373 -14.60 -6.27 -17.08
CA TYR A 373 -14.45 -7.68 -16.76
C TYR A 373 -14.15 -7.96 -15.28
N ALA A 374 -13.82 -6.91 -14.50
CA ALA A 374 -13.51 -7.02 -13.07
C ALA A 374 -14.67 -6.55 -12.19
N ALA A 375 -14.78 -7.11 -10.99
CA ALA A 375 -15.59 -6.56 -9.92
C ALA A 375 -14.78 -5.46 -9.21
N VAL A 376 -15.35 -4.27 -9.03
CA VAL A 376 -14.67 -3.18 -8.34
C VAL A 376 -15.11 -3.13 -6.89
N ALA A 377 -14.17 -3.22 -5.96
CA ALA A 377 -14.46 -3.27 -4.53
C ALA A 377 -13.47 -2.44 -3.70
N PRO A 378 -13.93 -1.77 -2.63
CA PRO A 378 -13.04 -1.16 -1.66
C PRO A 378 -12.37 -2.21 -0.79
N PHE A 379 -11.21 -1.91 -0.20
CA PHE A 379 -10.61 -2.74 0.84
C PHE A 379 -9.71 -1.94 1.78
N ILE A 380 -9.25 -2.59 2.85
CA ILE A 380 -8.23 -2.05 3.76
C ILE A 380 -6.89 -2.66 3.34
N LEU A 381 -5.93 -1.81 2.98
CA LEU A 381 -4.59 -2.25 2.62
C LEU A 381 -3.85 -2.74 3.88
N PRO A 382 -3.31 -3.95 3.88
CA PRO A 382 -2.54 -4.47 5.01
C PRO A 382 -1.12 -3.90 5.09
N ALA A 383 -0.61 -3.38 3.97
CA ALA A 383 0.68 -2.67 3.86
C ALA A 383 0.50 -1.17 4.11
N GLY A 384 1.56 -0.39 4.01
CA GLY A 384 1.49 1.07 4.04
C GLY A 384 2.04 1.61 2.73
N THR A 385 1.55 2.76 2.28
CA THR A 385 2.04 3.53 1.14
C THR A 385 2.32 4.97 1.57
N ASP A 386 2.95 5.77 0.72
CA ASP A 386 3.18 7.19 0.99
C ASP A 386 1.88 7.98 1.17
N ALA A 387 0.78 7.55 0.55
CA ALA A 387 -0.53 8.22 0.65
C ALA A 387 -1.06 8.36 2.08
N ARG A 388 -0.60 7.55 3.02
CA ARG A 388 -0.96 7.68 4.44
C ARG A 388 -0.64 9.06 5.02
N ARG A 389 0.39 9.73 4.49
CA ARG A 389 0.85 11.04 4.95
C ARG A 389 -0.06 12.18 4.51
N PHE A 390 -0.97 11.93 3.55
CA PHE A 390 -1.77 12.95 2.90
C PHE A 390 -3.26 12.89 3.26
N THR A 391 -3.63 12.11 4.28
CA THR A 391 -5.04 11.89 4.65
C THR A 391 -5.74 13.12 5.25
N ASP A 392 -5.01 14.15 5.58
CA ASP A 392 -5.51 15.46 6.00
C ASP A 392 -5.61 16.48 4.83
N LEU A 393 -5.02 16.17 3.67
CA LEU A 393 -5.02 17.05 2.49
C LEU A 393 -6.19 16.79 1.54
N SER A 394 -6.90 15.68 1.70
CA SER A 394 -8.08 15.31 0.89
C SER A 394 -9.05 14.44 1.69
N ASP A 395 -10.33 14.52 1.35
CA ASP A 395 -11.36 13.57 1.85
C ASP A 395 -11.38 12.24 1.06
N ALA A 396 -10.62 12.15 -0.03
CA ALA A 396 -10.51 10.98 -0.88
C ALA A 396 -9.04 10.65 -1.18
N VAL A 397 -8.41 9.86 -0.30
CA VAL A 397 -7.06 9.34 -0.47
C VAL A 397 -7.16 7.85 -0.78
N ILE A 398 -6.87 7.50 -2.02
CA ILE A 398 -7.14 6.20 -2.63
C ILE A 398 -5.82 5.54 -3.02
N ARG A 399 -5.73 4.22 -2.89
CA ARG A 399 -4.58 3.42 -3.32
C ARG A 399 -5.05 2.44 -4.37
N PHE A 400 -4.70 2.72 -5.61
CA PHE A 400 -5.07 1.87 -6.73
C PHE A 400 -4.08 2.01 -7.88
N ALA A 401 -3.19 1.05 -8.01
CA ALA A 401 -2.41 0.85 -9.22
C ALA A 401 -3.31 0.16 -10.28
N PRO A 402 -3.59 0.78 -11.43
CA PRO A 402 -4.49 0.21 -12.44
C PRO A 402 -3.78 -0.88 -13.28
N ILE A 403 -3.05 -1.78 -12.63
CA ILE A 403 -2.33 -2.89 -13.25
C ILE A 403 -3.13 -4.20 -13.09
N ASP A 404 -3.25 -4.95 -14.17
CA ASP A 404 -3.90 -6.26 -14.18
C ASP A 404 -2.84 -7.36 -14.06
N ILE A 405 -2.70 -7.94 -12.88
CA ILE A 405 -1.65 -8.88 -12.51
C ILE A 405 -2.22 -10.27 -12.14
N ASP A 406 -1.40 -11.29 -12.36
CA ASP A 406 -1.67 -12.65 -11.92
C ASP A 406 -1.13 -12.94 -10.51
N ASP A 407 -1.47 -14.11 -9.95
CA ASP A 407 -1.04 -14.51 -8.61
C ASP A 407 0.49 -14.61 -8.47
N GLN A 408 1.19 -14.99 -9.56
CA GLN A 408 2.66 -15.08 -9.55
C GLN A 408 3.28 -13.68 -9.52
N GLN A 409 2.73 -12.76 -10.32
CA GLN A 409 3.15 -11.36 -10.33
C GLN A 409 2.88 -10.70 -8.96
N TYR A 410 1.70 -10.92 -8.39
CA TYR A 410 1.39 -10.42 -7.06
C TYR A 410 2.33 -10.97 -5.99
N ALA A 411 2.62 -12.28 -6.03
CA ALA A 411 3.54 -12.92 -5.08
C ALA A 411 5.02 -12.53 -5.27
N SER A 412 5.39 -11.96 -6.42
CA SER A 412 6.77 -11.55 -6.73
C SER A 412 7.14 -10.16 -6.20
N VAL A 413 6.18 -9.40 -5.66
CA VAL A 413 6.44 -8.13 -4.98
C VAL A 413 7.43 -8.36 -3.84
N HIS A 414 8.52 -7.60 -3.81
CA HIS A 414 9.68 -7.78 -2.91
C HIS A 414 10.38 -9.16 -3.01
N GLY A 415 9.92 -10.02 -3.92
CA GLY A 415 10.47 -11.35 -4.17
C GLY A 415 11.40 -11.43 -5.39
N GLU A 416 11.69 -12.65 -5.82
CA GLU A 416 12.44 -12.94 -7.04
C GLU A 416 11.53 -12.95 -8.28
N ASN A 417 12.12 -12.70 -9.44
CA ASN A 417 11.43 -12.84 -10.73
C ASN A 417 10.21 -11.94 -10.92
N GLU A 418 10.24 -10.76 -10.33
CA GLU A 418 9.21 -9.74 -10.53
C GLU A 418 9.07 -9.43 -12.02
N ASN A 419 7.83 -9.36 -12.48
CA ASN A 419 7.54 -9.15 -13.89
C ASN A 419 6.12 -8.61 -14.09
N ILE A 420 5.89 -7.95 -15.23
CA ILE A 420 4.56 -7.47 -15.65
C ILE A 420 4.25 -7.92 -17.07
N SER A 421 3.01 -8.31 -17.35
CA SER A 421 2.54 -8.64 -18.70
C SER A 421 2.41 -7.36 -19.52
N ILE A 422 3.14 -7.25 -20.64
CA ILE A 422 3.18 -5.98 -21.42
C ILE A 422 1.87 -5.68 -22.13
N ASP A 423 1.04 -6.69 -22.41
CA ASP A 423 -0.32 -6.51 -22.96
C ASP A 423 -1.29 -5.86 -21.96
N LYS A 424 -0.89 -5.71 -20.70
CA LYS A 424 -1.66 -5.01 -19.65
C LYS A 424 -1.22 -3.56 -19.42
N LEU A 425 -0.12 -3.13 -20.03
CA LEU A 425 0.34 -1.75 -19.90
C LEU A 425 -0.60 -0.73 -20.55
N PRO A 426 -1.17 -1.00 -21.76
CA PRO A 426 -2.09 -0.05 -22.39
C PRO A 426 -3.32 0.29 -21.52
N ILE A 427 -3.92 -0.70 -20.87
CA ILE A 427 -5.10 -0.47 -20.05
C ILE A 427 -4.80 0.36 -18.79
N ALA A 428 -3.59 0.24 -18.24
CA ALA A 428 -3.15 1.07 -17.12
C ALA A 428 -3.02 2.54 -17.54
N VAL A 429 -2.44 2.80 -18.72
CA VAL A 429 -2.36 4.16 -19.29
C VAL A 429 -3.76 4.70 -19.59
N ASP A 430 -4.63 3.89 -20.20
CA ASP A 430 -6.00 4.29 -20.53
C ASP A 430 -6.83 4.64 -19.28
N PHE A 431 -6.58 3.96 -18.15
CA PHE A 431 -7.20 4.30 -16.87
C PHE A 431 -6.85 5.73 -16.44
N TYR A 432 -5.58 6.08 -16.39
CA TYR A 432 -5.17 7.43 -15.98
C TYR A 432 -5.61 8.49 -17.00
N LYS A 433 -5.62 8.17 -18.30
CA LYS A 433 -6.17 9.07 -19.33
C LYS A 433 -7.66 9.35 -19.08
N GLN A 434 -8.46 8.33 -18.79
CA GLN A 434 -9.89 8.50 -18.50
C GLN A 434 -10.12 9.23 -17.18
N LEU A 435 -9.31 8.90 -16.15
CA LEU A 435 -9.37 9.54 -14.84
C LEU A 435 -9.12 11.05 -14.93
N LEU A 436 -8.18 11.47 -15.76
CA LEU A 436 -7.85 12.90 -15.93
C LEU A 436 -8.80 13.61 -16.92
N ARG A 437 -9.20 12.93 -17.99
CA ARG A 437 -10.03 13.51 -19.05
C ARG A 437 -11.46 13.80 -18.61
N ASN A 438 -12.04 12.90 -17.84
CA ASN A 438 -13.46 12.96 -17.46
C ASN A 438 -13.70 13.66 -16.12
N TYR A 439 -12.64 14.12 -15.44
CA TYR A 439 -12.78 14.84 -14.18
C TYR A 439 -13.17 16.29 -14.43
N ALA A 440 -14.36 16.70 -13.89
CA ALA A 440 -14.91 18.03 -14.04
C ALA A 440 -15.34 18.65 -12.69
#